data_b1a39695cbc617038aefe463dd59b54e
#
_entry.id   b1a39695cbc617038aefe463dd59b54e
#
_cell.length_a   1.000
_cell.length_b   1.000
_cell.length_c   1.000
_cell.angle_alpha   90.00
_cell.angle_beta   90.00
_cell.angle_gamma   90.00
#
_symmetry.space_group_name_H-M   'P 1'
#
loop_
_entity.id
_entity.type
_entity.pdbx_description
1 polymer ?
#
loop_
_entity_poly.entity_id
_entity_poly.type
_entity_poly.pdbx_seq_one_letter_code
_entity_poly.pdbx_strand_id
1 'polypeptide(L)'
;MPDARRRRMTTQLEPDSRYTTAALTRRLLFEHALVHWRLYAVAFVLMAVAAGCTAFTAYLLGDFINQAYVHKNFHNIVILGAITLAIFTVRGAALYGQAVLLSRVGNRISAANQKRMFDRLLSKNLGFFTDRHSSEFTARLHAGANAATQVLSLLILAAGRDFMTLAGLLVVMMIQDPVLFAVTLIVFPPAMFLLRKMVRRIRNIAHAQFTGGTRIVETMQETLQGLRTVKAFTLEDTMRARFGSNVAEVEHEANKWARVANRTSPLMETLGGFAIAAAIVYGGYRVIQLGSTPGEFFSFLAAFLLANEPAKRLARLNLEVNSNLVGVRVLFEIIDSPATEPADDNNPPLKVTDARVEFRDVNFAYRPGEPVLRGMSFVAEPGKVTALVGASGGGKSTVLSLIVRLYEANGGTITIDGQDIAASSRRSLRQQTAYVGQDVFLFRGTIRENIGYGRPAASEGEIVAAAKAAHAHDFIMAFPQGYDTPVGEHGLQLSGGQRQRVAIARALIKDAPIILLDEATASLDSESEHHVQEAIAELCKGRTTLVIAHRLSAGL
;
A
#
# COMPACT_ATOMS: atom_id res chain seq x y z
N MET A 1 -18.23 11.76 -30.26
CA MET A 1 -18.62 10.55 -29.50
C MET A 1 -18.05 10.59 -28.06
N PRO A 2 -18.47 11.52 -27.19
CA PRO A 2 -17.98 11.61 -25.80
C PRO A 2 -18.81 10.79 -24.78
N ASP A 3 -20.00 10.33 -25.14
CA ASP A 3 -20.94 9.74 -24.17
C ASP A 3 -20.71 8.25 -23.83
N ALA A 4 -20.04 7.51 -24.67
CA ALA A 4 -19.76 6.08 -24.43
C ALA A 4 -18.68 5.84 -23.36
N ARG A 5 -17.76 6.79 -23.14
CA ARG A 5 -16.73 6.72 -22.08
C ARG A 5 -17.27 7.05 -20.70
N ARG A 6 -18.29 7.91 -20.58
CA ARG A 6 -18.94 8.21 -19.28
C ARG A 6 -19.78 7.05 -18.75
N ARG A 7 -20.37 6.22 -19.61
CA ARG A 7 -21.19 5.06 -19.18
C ARG A 7 -20.37 3.89 -18.64
N ARG A 8 -19.08 3.74 -18.96
CA ARG A 8 -18.22 2.66 -18.40
C ARG A 8 -17.65 2.96 -17.01
N MET A 9 -17.71 4.19 -16.52
CA MET A 9 -17.27 4.55 -15.16
C MET A 9 -18.39 4.50 -14.10
N THR A 10 -19.64 4.26 -14.48
CA THR A 10 -20.78 4.18 -13.56
C THR A 10 -21.41 2.81 -13.49
N THR A 11 -20.68 1.73 -13.74
CA THR A 11 -21.09 0.47 -13.16
C THR A 11 -20.92 0.62 -11.65
N GLN A 12 -21.98 1.07 -10.97
CA GLN A 12 -22.15 0.88 -9.55
C GLN A 12 -22.05 -0.64 -9.34
N LEU A 13 -20.83 -1.09 -9.02
CA LEU A 13 -20.63 -2.39 -8.41
C LEU A 13 -21.59 -2.40 -7.21
N GLU A 14 -22.58 -3.28 -7.23
CA GLU A 14 -23.34 -3.60 -6.03
C GLU A 14 -22.31 -3.71 -4.90
N PRO A 15 -22.53 -3.07 -3.76
CA PRO A 15 -21.53 -3.04 -2.71
C PRO A 15 -21.29 -4.49 -2.30
N ASP A 16 -20.17 -5.07 -2.78
CA ASP A 16 -19.75 -6.41 -2.37
C ASP A 16 -19.83 -6.44 -0.85
N SER A 17 -20.68 -7.29 -0.31
CA SER A 17 -20.98 -7.37 1.13
C SER A 17 -19.71 -7.52 1.98
N ARG A 18 -18.63 -8.02 1.38
CA ARG A 18 -17.30 -8.19 2.00
C ARG A 18 -16.60 -6.87 2.34
N TYR A 19 -16.91 -5.78 1.63
CA TYR A 19 -16.25 -4.47 1.78
C TYR A 19 -17.15 -3.40 2.41
N THR A 20 -18.19 -3.82 3.13
CA THR A 20 -18.99 -2.89 3.96
C THR A 20 -18.17 -2.38 5.15
N THR A 21 -18.50 -1.20 5.66
CA THR A 21 -17.84 -0.61 6.85
C THR A 21 -17.74 -1.62 8.00
N ALA A 22 -18.85 -2.31 8.32
CA ALA A 22 -18.89 -3.29 9.40
C ALA A 22 -18.02 -4.51 9.12
N ALA A 23 -18.02 -5.03 7.87
CA ALA A 23 -17.22 -6.18 7.49
C ALA A 23 -15.73 -5.87 7.55
N LEU A 24 -15.29 -4.72 7.00
CA LEU A 24 -13.89 -4.29 7.04
C LEU A 24 -13.40 -4.04 8.47
N THR A 25 -14.21 -3.37 9.29
CA THR A 25 -13.87 -3.13 10.70
C THR A 25 -13.75 -4.44 11.47
N ARG A 26 -14.72 -5.34 11.31
CA ARG A 26 -14.69 -6.67 11.92
C ARG A 26 -13.45 -7.45 11.48
N ARG A 27 -13.14 -7.45 10.20
CA ARG A 27 -11.97 -8.11 9.63
C ARG A 27 -10.67 -7.59 10.21
N LEU A 28 -10.49 -6.26 10.28
CA LEU A 28 -9.31 -5.66 10.91
C LEU A 28 -9.14 -6.08 12.36
N LEU A 29 -10.23 -6.12 13.13
CA LEU A 29 -10.19 -6.57 14.52
C LEU A 29 -9.81 -8.04 14.63
N PHE A 30 -10.40 -8.94 13.82
CA PHE A 30 -10.10 -10.36 13.87
C PHE A 30 -8.71 -10.70 13.33
N GLU A 31 -8.29 -10.16 12.20
CA GLU A 31 -6.99 -10.49 11.59
C GLU A 31 -5.79 -9.87 12.34
N HIS A 32 -5.96 -8.71 12.98
CA HIS A 32 -4.86 -7.98 13.58
C HIS A 32 -4.96 -7.82 15.10
N ALA A 33 -6.14 -7.49 15.64
CA ALA A 33 -6.25 -7.22 17.08
C ALA A 33 -6.11 -8.51 17.90
N LEU A 34 -6.71 -9.62 17.46
CA LEU A 34 -6.62 -10.89 18.18
C LEU A 34 -5.19 -11.48 18.16
N VAL A 35 -4.45 -11.28 17.08
CA VAL A 35 -3.04 -11.75 17.00
C VAL A 35 -2.15 -11.05 18.03
N HIS A 36 -2.46 -9.78 18.35
CA HIS A 36 -1.69 -8.97 19.29
C HIS A 36 -2.42 -8.70 20.61
N TRP A 37 -3.40 -9.54 20.99
CA TRP A 37 -4.30 -9.30 22.11
C TRP A 37 -3.58 -9.01 23.44
N ARG A 38 -2.42 -9.65 23.71
CA ARG A 38 -1.63 -9.41 24.93
C ARG A 38 -1.13 -7.97 25.02
N LEU A 39 -0.62 -7.41 23.92
CA LEU A 39 -0.15 -6.04 23.86
C LEU A 39 -1.30 -5.05 24.01
N TYR A 40 -2.44 -5.36 23.38
CA TYR A 40 -3.65 -4.54 23.56
C TYR A 40 -4.21 -4.63 24.96
N ALA A 41 -4.19 -5.79 25.62
CA ALA A 41 -4.62 -5.92 27.01
C ALA A 41 -3.78 -5.02 27.94
N VAL A 42 -2.46 -5.01 27.79
CA VAL A 42 -1.58 -4.10 28.55
C VAL A 42 -1.90 -2.64 28.23
N ALA A 43 -2.12 -2.30 26.95
CA ALA A 43 -2.50 -0.95 26.56
C ALA A 43 -3.84 -0.53 27.18
N PHE A 44 -4.84 -1.42 27.22
CA PHE A 44 -6.14 -1.16 27.88
C PHE A 44 -5.99 -0.93 29.38
N VAL A 45 -5.14 -1.69 30.06
CA VAL A 45 -4.85 -1.46 31.49
C VAL A 45 -4.22 -0.08 31.70
N LEU A 46 -3.23 0.30 30.88
CA LEU A 46 -2.62 1.63 30.95
C LEU A 46 -3.64 2.75 30.65
N MET A 47 -4.56 2.52 29.70
CA MET A 47 -5.65 3.46 29.40
C MET A 47 -6.61 3.58 30.57
N ALA A 48 -6.95 2.47 31.23
CA ALA A 48 -7.81 2.47 32.41
C ALA A 48 -7.17 3.24 33.58
N VAL A 49 -5.86 3.04 33.81
CA VAL A 49 -5.09 3.81 34.80
C VAL A 49 -5.11 5.30 34.46
N ALA A 50 -4.82 5.67 33.20
CA ALA A 50 -4.84 7.07 32.79
C ALA A 50 -6.24 7.71 32.93
N ALA A 51 -7.31 6.96 32.61
CA ALA A 51 -8.69 7.38 32.75
C ALA A 51 -9.07 7.56 34.21
N GLY A 52 -8.70 6.59 35.06
CA GLY A 52 -8.89 6.68 36.53
C GLY A 52 -8.18 7.88 37.14
N CYS A 53 -6.92 8.12 36.76
CA CYS A 53 -6.18 9.32 37.18
C CYS A 53 -6.91 10.61 36.78
N THR A 54 -7.49 10.66 35.57
CA THR A 54 -8.23 11.84 35.11
C THR A 54 -9.51 12.07 35.91
N ALA A 55 -10.29 11.02 36.14
CA ALA A 55 -11.52 11.08 36.93
C ALA A 55 -11.23 11.44 38.38
N PHE A 56 -10.20 10.85 38.98
CA PHE A 56 -9.81 11.12 40.35
C PHE A 56 -9.29 12.55 40.54
N THR A 57 -8.58 13.11 39.55
CA THR A 57 -8.17 14.52 39.56
C THR A 57 -9.39 15.47 39.64
N ALA A 58 -10.44 15.17 38.84
CA ALA A 58 -11.67 15.97 38.89
C ALA A 58 -12.36 15.88 40.25
N TYR A 59 -12.38 14.69 40.86
CA TYR A 59 -12.94 14.48 42.21
C TYR A 59 -12.15 15.24 43.27
N LEU A 60 -10.82 15.12 43.29
CA LEU A 60 -9.93 15.78 44.28
C LEU A 60 -10.01 17.30 44.24
N LEU A 61 -10.39 17.90 43.10
CA LEU A 61 -10.56 19.34 43.02
C LEU A 61 -11.66 19.84 43.99
N GLY A 62 -12.73 19.04 44.15
CA GLY A 62 -13.77 19.36 45.13
C GLY A 62 -13.25 19.36 46.58
N ASP A 63 -12.49 18.32 46.94
CA ASP A 63 -11.87 18.24 48.27
C ASP A 63 -10.89 19.39 48.49
N PHE A 64 -10.08 19.74 47.51
CA PHE A 64 -9.18 20.89 47.56
C PHE A 64 -9.93 22.20 47.86
N ILE A 65 -11.02 22.46 47.14
CA ILE A 65 -11.84 23.67 47.36
C ILE A 65 -12.44 23.68 48.77
N ASN A 66 -12.98 22.54 49.22
CA ASN A 66 -13.55 22.45 50.56
C ASN A 66 -12.49 22.65 51.65
N GLN A 67 -11.28 22.08 51.52
CA GLN A 67 -10.20 22.29 52.49
C GLN A 67 -9.70 23.75 52.51
N ALA A 68 -9.66 24.42 51.33
CA ALA A 68 -9.20 25.79 51.23
C ALA A 68 -10.22 26.81 51.76
N TYR A 69 -11.50 26.67 51.44
CA TYR A 69 -12.51 27.71 51.70
C TYR A 69 -13.43 27.39 52.87
N VAL A 70 -13.74 26.09 53.08
CA VAL A 70 -14.65 25.68 54.18
C VAL A 70 -13.86 25.33 55.44
N HIS A 71 -12.89 24.40 55.34
CA HIS A 71 -12.15 23.90 56.52
C HIS A 71 -10.89 24.70 56.83
N LYS A 72 -10.34 25.47 55.87
CA LYS A 72 -9.13 26.31 56.02
C LYS A 72 -7.92 25.55 56.59
N ASN A 73 -7.74 24.28 56.17
CA ASN A 73 -6.69 23.39 56.67
C ASN A 73 -5.54 23.31 55.67
N PHE A 74 -4.47 24.06 55.93
CA PHE A 74 -3.30 24.11 55.05
C PHE A 74 -2.53 22.78 54.96
N HIS A 75 -2.49 22.00 56.05
CA HIS A 75 -1.81 20.70 56.04
C HIS A 75 -2.45 19.72 55.05
N ASN A 76 -3.76 19.63 55.03
CA ASN A 76 -4.49 18.81 54.07
C ASN A 76 -4.30 19.29 52.62
N ILE A 77 -4.18 20.60 52.39
CA ILE A 77 -3.88 21.15 51.05
C ILE A 77 -2.51 20.67 50.55
N VAL A 78 -1.48 20.63 51.38
CA VAL A 78 -0.15 20.13 51.02
C VAL A 78 -0.21 18.64 50.68
N ILE A 79 -0.95 17.83 51.45
CA ILE A 79 -1.16 16.40 51.15
C ILE A 79 -1.87 16.22 49.82
N LEU A 80 -2.96 16.95 49.56
CA LEU A 80 -3.68 16.91 48.28
C LEU A 80 -2.80 17.32 47.11
N GLY A 81 -1.91 18.32 47.31
CA GLY A 81 -0.91 18.71 46.30
C GLY A 81 0.08 17.59 45.96
N ALA A 82 0.59 16.89 46.99
CA ALA A 82 1.48 15.75 46.80
C ALA A 82 0.79 14.57 46.09
N ILE A 83 -0.47 14.27 46.46
CA ILE A 83 -1.29 13.25 45.80
C ILE A 83 -1.51 13.63 44.33
N THR A 84 -1.84 14.88 44.03
CA THR A 84 -2.03 15.37 42.67
C THR A 84 -0.77 15.21 41.85
N LEU A 85 0.41 15.54 42.36
CA LEU A 85 1.70 15.32 41.70
C LEU A 85 1.93 13.84 41.35
N ALA A 86 1.67 12.94 42.31
CA ALA A 86 1.78 11.50 42.12
C ALA A 86 0.84 11.00 41.01
N ILE A 87 -0.42 11.47 41.00
CA ILE A 87 -1.41 11.12 39.96
C ILE A 87 -0.94 11.56 38.58
N PHE A 88 -0.46 12.80 38.43
CA PHE A 88 0.02 13.27 37.11
C PHE A 88 1.27 12.52 36.65
N THR A 89 2.15 12.12 37.56
CA THR A 89 3.32 11.29 37.24
C THR A 89 2.90 9.91 36.75
N VAL A 90 2.00 9.22 37.44
CA VAL A 90 1.45 7.91 37.07
C VAL A 90 0.71 8.00 35.71
N ARG A 91 -0.12 9.04 35.57
CA ARG A 91 -0.84 9.31 34.31
C ARG A 91 0.12 9.52 33.14
N GLY A 92 1.17 10.33 33.34
CA GLY A 92 2.19 10.57 32.30
C GLY A 92 2.89 9.30 31.87
N ALA A 93 3.32 8.46 32.82
CA ALA A 93 3.92 7.15 32.53
C ALA A 93 2.95 6.21 31.79
N ALA A 94 1.69 6.16 32.21
CA ALA A 94 0.65 5.35 31.57
C ALA A 94 0.37 5.82 30.12
N LEU A 95 0.26 7.13 29.89
CA LEU A 95 0.07 7.71 28.54
C LEU A 95 1.26 7.42 27.63
N TYR A 96 2.48 7.53 28.12
CA TYR A 96 3.69 7.19 27.38
C TYR A 96 3.71 5.71 27.02
N GLY A 97 3.50 4.82 28.01
CA GLY A 97 3.50 3.38 27.80
C GLY A 97 2.47 2.93 26.77
N GLN A 98 1.23 3.42 26.87
CA GLN A 98 0.18 3.10 25.88
C GLN A 98 0.54 3.62 24.48
N ALA A 99 1.08 4.84 24.34
CA ALA A 99 1.44 5.41 23.04
C ALA A 99 2.55 4.58 22.35
N VAL A 100 3.59 4.19 23.10
CA VAL A 100 4.67 3.34 22.60
C VAL A 100 4.16 1.96 22.17
N LEU A 101 3.29 1.33 22.99
CA LEU A 101 2.73 0.01 22.68
C LEU A 101 1.87 0.05 21.41
N LEU A 102 0.97 1.04 21.30
CA LEU A 102 0.12 1.19 20.12
C LEU A 102 0.92 1.48 18.86
N SER A 103 1.94 2.33 18.94
CA SER A 103 2.84 2.61 17.80
C SER A 103 3.59 1.35 17.36
N ARG A 104 4.12 0.54 18.30
CA ARG A 104 4.80 -0.73 17.98
C ARG A 104 3.87 -1.72 17.27
N VAL A 105 2.65 -1.87 17.78
CA VAL A 105 1.66 -2.76 17.14
C VAL A 105 1.26 -2.22 15.77
N GLY A 106 0.98 -0.91 15.67
CA GLY A 106 0.64 -0.25 14.41
C GLY A 106 1.72 -0.46 13.32
N ASN A 107 2.99 -0.25 13.68
CA ASN A 107 4.11 -0.45 12.75
C ASN A 107 4.22 -1.93 12.30
N ARG A 108 3.99 -2.91 13.19
CA ARG A 108 3.97 -4.33 12.82
C ARG A 108 2.82 -4.66 11.87
N ILE A 109 1.65 -4.11 12.10
CA ILE A 109 0.48 -4.30 11.23
C ILE A 109 0.72 -3.68 9.85
N SER A 110 1.26 -2.45 9.80
CA SER A 110 1.62 -1.80 8.55
C SER A 110 2.62 -2.63 7.75
N ALA A 111 3.72 -3.07 8.38
CA ALA A 111 4.73 -3.91 7.74
C ALA A 111 4.16 -5.25 7.25
N ALA A 112 3.31 -5.91 8.05
CA ALA A 112 2.68 -7.17 7.66
C ALA A 112 1.76 -6.99 6.44
N ASN A 113 0.96 -5.92 6.41
CA ASN A 113 0.07 -5.64 5.27
C ASN A 113 0.85 -5.26 4.01
N GLN A 114 1.93 -4.48 4.14
CA GLN A 114 2.81 -4.17 3.00
C GLN A 114 3.43 -5.43 2.41
N LYS A 115 3.93 -6.34 3.24
CA LYS A 115 4.48 -7.63 2.80
C LYS A 115 3.41 -8.48 2.10
N ARG A 116 2.24 -8.66 2.73
CA ARG A 116 1.11 -9.44 2.15
C ARG A 116 0.67 -8.86 0.80
N MET A 117 0.61 -7.54 0.67
CA MET A 117 0.25 -6.89 -0.59
C MET A 117 1.32 -7.10 -1.65
N PHE A 118 2.61 -6.97 -1.30
CA PHE A 118 3.72 -7.22 -2.22
C PHE A 118 3.75 -8.68 -2.69
N ASP A 119 3.62 -9.65 -1.77
CA ASP A 119 3.53 -11.06 -2.10
C ASP A 119 2.34 -11.36 -3.04
N ARG A 120 1.20 -10.68 -2.81
CA ARG A 120 0.03 -10.82 -3.68
C ARG A 120 0.26 -10.22 -5.06
N LEU A 121 0.93 -9.07 -5.18
CA LEU A 121 1.29 -8.49 -6.46
C LEU A 121 2.23 -9.39 -7.25
N LEU A 122 3.23 -10.01 -6.61
CA LEU A 122 4.11 -10.99 -7.26
C LEU A 122 3.39 -12.26 -7.72
N SER A 123 2.22 -12.58 -7.15
CA SER A 123 1.39 -13.71 -7.58
C SER A 123 0.44 -13.36 -8.74
N LYS A 124 0.55 -12.19 -9.35
CA LYS A 124 -0.24 -11.77 -10.50
C LYS A 124 0.51 -12.02 -11.79
N ASN A 125 -0.24 -12.43 -12.84
CA ASN A 125 0.30 -12.52 -14.18
C ASN A 125 0.54 -11.12 -14.79
N LEU A 126 1.31 -11.07 -15.86
CA LEU A 126 1.67 -9.82 -16.53
C LEU A 126 0.43 -9.05 -17.04
N GLY A 127 -0.61 -9.74 -17.49
CA GLY A 127 -1.86 -9.12 -17.95
C GLY A 127 -2.58 -8.26 -16.91
N PHE A 128 -2.39 -8.55 -15.62
CA PHE A 128 -2.95 -7.73 -14.54
C PHE A 128 -2.35 -6.31 -14.50
N PHE A 129 -1.11 -6.15 -14.95
CA PHE A 129 -0.38 -4.87 -14.94
C PHE A 129 -0.52 -4.08 -16.25
N THR A 130 -0.93 -4.72 -17.34
CA THR A 130 -0.96 -4.11 -18.69
C THR A 130 -1.87 -2.88 -18.77
N ASP A 131 -3.02 -2.91 -18.08
CA ASP A 131 -4.01 -1.82 -18.10
C ASP A 131 -3.91 -0.87 -16.88
N ARG A 132 -2.86 -1.00 -16.04
CA ARG A 132 -2.71 -0.26 -14.78
C ARG A 132 -1.33 0.36 -14.64
N HIS A 133 -1.26 1.59 -14.14
CA HIS A 133 0.02 2.25 -13.87
C HIS A 133 0.68 1.71 -12.58
N SER A 134 2.01 1.53 -12.61
CA SER A 134 2.80 1.08 -11.45
C SER A 134 2.67 2.03 -10.24
N SER A 135 2.52 3.34 -10.49
CA SER A 135 2.27 4.36 -9.48
C SER A 135 1.01 4.12 -8.66
N GLU A 136 -0.04 3.56 -9.29
CA GLU A 136 -1.28 3.21 -8.61
C GLU A 136 -1.02 2.19 -7.48
N PHE A 137 -0.21 1.16 -7.74
CA PHE A 137 0.13 0.14 -6.74
C PHE A 137 0.97 0.69 -5.60
N THR A 138 1.94 1.57 -5.90
CA THR A 138 2.78 2.21 -4.89
C THR A 138 1.96 3.11 -3.97
N ALA A 139 1.10 3.96 -4.54
CA ALA A 139 0.20 4.82 -3.78
C ALA A 139 -0.77 3.99 -2.91
N ARG A 140 -1.35 2.92 -3.46
CA ARG A 140 -2.27 2.02 -2.76
C ARG A 140 -1.58 1.25 -1.63
N LEU A 141 -0.32 0.83 -1.82
CA LEU A 141 0.48 0.14 -0.81
C LEU A 141 0.66 1.00 0.44
N HIS A 142 1.13 2.23 0.26
CA HIS A 142 1.38 3.14 1.38
C HIS A 142 0.09 3.64 2.04
N ALA A 143 -0.85 4.12 1.24
CA ALA A 143 -2.09 4.67 1.77
C ALA A 143 -2.95 3.59 2.44
N GLY A 144 -3.07 2.40 1.84
CA GLY A 144 -3.86 1.31 2.38
C GLY A 144 -3.32 0.72 3.68
N ALA A 145 -2.01 0.46 3.75
CA ALA A 145 -1.37 -0.06 4.96
C ALA A 145 -1.47 0.92 6.14
N ASN A 146 -1.25 2.22 5.88
CA ASN A 146 -1.40 3.27 6.89
C ASN A 146 -2.86 3.43 7.33
N ALA A 147 -3.81 3.40 6.41
CA ALA A 147 -5.23 3.49 6.72
C ALA A 147 -5.70 2.34 7.64
N ALA A 148 -5.25 1.10 7.40
CA ALA A 148 -5.56 -0.04 8.25
C ALA A 148 -5.06 0.17 9.70
N THR A 149 -3.83 0.65 9.85
CA THR A 149 -3.25 0.98 11.17
C THR A 149 -4.01 2.10 11.85
N GLN A 150 -4.38 3.17 11.11
CA GLN A 150 -5.13 4.30 11.65
C GLN A 150 -6.52 3.90 12.13
N VAL A 151 -7.29 3.13 11.33
CA VAL A 151 -8.62 2.64 11.73
C VAL A 151 -8.54 1.84 13.02
N LEU A 152 -7.59 0.91 13.10
CA LEU A 152 -7.44 0.07 14.30
C LEU A 152 -7.03 0.89 15.53
N SER A 153 -6.11 1.85 15.37
CA SER A 153 -5.70 2.75 16.43
C SER A 153 -6.86 3.64 16.93
N LEU A 154 -7.66 4.19 16.00
CA LEU A 154 -8.84 4.98 16.33
C LEU A 154 -9.86 4.17 17.14
N LEU A 155 -10.15 2.94 16.73
CA LEU A 155 -11.11 2.07 17.42
C LEU A 155 -10.63 1.71 18.85
N ILE A 156 -9.35 1.38 19.00
CA ILE A 156 -8.77 0.98 20.29
C ILE A 156 -8.66 2.17 21.24
N LEU A 157 -8.23 3.34 20.75
CA LEU A 157 -8.18 4.55 21.54
C LEU A 157 -9.58 5.01 21.96
N ALA A 158 -10.56 4.90 21.07
CA ALA A 158 -11.94 5.26 21.37
C ALA A 158 -12.54 4.33 22.44
N ALA A 159 -12.38 3.00 22.27
CA ALA A 159 -12.92 2.03 23.23
C ALA A 159 -12.17 2.03 24.57
N GLY A 160 -10.84 2.15 24.55
CA GLY A 160 -10.01 2.13 25.75
C GLY A 160 -9.95 3.50 26.43
N ARG A 161 -9.22 4.43 25.85
CA ARG A 161 -8.94 5.70 26.51
C ARG A 161 -10.17 6.61 26.62
N ASP A 162 -10.82 6.89 25.48
CA ASP A 162 -11.83 7.95 25.43
C ASP A 162 -13.14 7.51 26.09
N PHE A 163 -13.58 6.27 25.85
CA PHE A 163 -14.77 5.74 26.51
C PHE A 163 -14.58 5.57 28.03
N MET A 164 -13.43 4.98 28.47
CA MET A 164 -13.17 4.79 29.89
C MET A 164 -13.02 6.12 30.62
N THR A 165 -12.35 7.11 30.00
CA THR A 165 -12.21 8.46 30.59
C THR A 165 -13.57 9.12 30.69
N LEU A 166 -14.40 9.06 29.67
CA LEU A 166 -15.75 9.63 29.70
C LEU A 166 -16.60 8.95 30.73
N ALA A 167 -16.60 7.60 30.80
CA ALA A 167 -17.36 6.85 31.81
C ALA A 167 -16.92 7.21 33.23
N GLY A 168 -15.61 7.28 33.51
CA GLY A 168 -15.10 7.68 34.80
C GLY A 168 -15.52 9.09 35.20
N LEU A 169 -15.48 10.04 34.28
CA LEU A 169 -15.91 11.43 34.55
C LEU A 169 -17.43 11.53 34.73
N LEU A 170 -18.23 10.76 33.97
CA LEU A 170 -19.69 10.70 34.18
C LEU A 170 -20.04 10.12 35.56
N VAL A 171 -19.28 9.12 36.04
CA VAL A 171 -19.44 8.60 37.40
C VAL A 171 -19.14 9.67 38.43
N VAL A 172 -18.06 10.45 38.27
CA VAL A 172 -17.76 11.58 39.19
C VAL A 172 -18.90 12.60 39.16
N MET A 173 -19.40 12.97 37.97
CA MET A 173 -20.52 13.92 37.86
C MET A 173 -21.79 13.39 38.56
N MET A 174 -22.10 12.11 38.40
CA MET A 174 -23.26 11.47 39.07
C MET A 174 -23.14 11.43 40.57
N ILE A 175 -21.93 11.20 41.13
CA ILE A 175 -21.67 11.20 42.56
C ILE A 175 -21.79 12.62 43.15
N GLN A 176 -21.26 13.62 42.45
CA GLN A 176 -21.22 14.99 42.93
C GLN A 176 -22.60 15.70 42.89
N ASP A 177 -23.33 15.54 41.78
CA ASP A 177 -24.66 16.11 41.61
C ASP A 177 -25.51 15.31 40.58
N PRO A 178 -26.38 14.38 41.06
CA PRO A 178 -27.24 13.58 40.20
C PRO A 178 -28.22 14.40 39.36
N VAL A 179 -28.67 15.57 39.86
CA VAL A 179 -29.65 16.41 39.15
C VAL A 179 -28.99 17.14 37.96
N LEU A 180 -27.84 17.76 38.21
CA LEU A 180 -27.05 18.36 37.12
C LEU A 180 -26.59 17.31 36.11
N PHE A 181 -26.25 16.11 36.56
CA PHE A 181 -25.92 14.99 35.68
C PHE A 181 -27.10 14.66 34.77
N ALA A 182 -28.33 14.53 35.28
CA ALA A 182 -29.51 14.27 34.48
C ALA A 182 -29.78 15.37 33.44
N VAL A 183 -29.63 16.64 33.80
CA VAL A 183 -29.74 17.79 32.88
C VAL A 183 -28.69 17.69 31.77
N THR A 184 -27.44 17.36 32.10
CA THR A 184 -26.36 17.18 31.11
C THR A 184 -26.68 16.04 30.14
N LEU A 185 -27.26 14.95 30.62
CA LEU A 185 -27.62 13.79 29.81
C LEU A 185 -28.72 14.13 28.77
N ILE A 186 -29.63 15.06 29.06
CA ILE A 186 -30.69 15.50 28.11
C ILE A 186 -30.10 16.27 26.93
N VAL A 187 -29.00 16.97 27.08
CA VAL A 187 -28.34 17.75 26.00
C VAL A 187 -27.62 16.85 25.00
N PHE A 188 -27.22 15.64 25.40
CA PHE A 188 -26.40 14.74 24.56
C PHE A 188 -27.13 14.15 23.32
N PRO A 189 -28.39 13.67 23.38
CA PRO A 189 -29.09 13.07 22.23
C PRO A 189 -29.27 14.01 21.03
N PRO A 190 -29.64 15.29 21.17
CA PRO A 190 -29.71 16.22 20.06
C PRO A 190 -28.38 16.38 19.32
N ALA A 191 -27.26 16.45 20.06
CA ALA A 191 -25.92 16.52 19.49
C ALA A 191 -25.60 15.29 18.64
N MET A 192 -25.89 14.09 19.14
CA MET A 192 -25.65 12.83 18.45
C MET A 192 -26.50 12.71 17.16
N PHE A 193 -27.74 13.18 17.17
CA PHE A 193 -28.61 13.17 15.99
C PHE A 193 -28.07 14.08 14.88
N LEU A 194 -27.63 15.30 15.21
CA LEU A 194 -27.02 16.20 14.23
C LEU A 194 -25.76 15.60 13.62
N LEU A 195 -24.93 14.95 14.43
CA LEU A 195 -23.70 14.30 13.97
C LEU A 195 -23.97 13.17 12.97
N ARG A 196 -24.97 12.31 13.22
CA ARG A 196 -25.36 11.22 12.30
C ARG A 196 -25.72 11.72 10.91
N LYS A 197 -26.38 12.87 10.80
CA LYS A 197 -26.75 13.46 9.50
C LYS A 197 -25.52 13.92 8.70
N MET A 198 -24.45 14.33 9.38
CA MET A 198 -23.22 14.82 8.74
C MET A 198 -22.36 13.66 8.15
N VAL A 199 -22.35 12.49 8.79
CA VAL A 199 -21.49 11.35 8.40
C VAL A 199 -21.79 10.82 6.99
N ARG A 200 -23.05 10.83 6.56
CA ARG A 200 -23.44 10.29 5.24
C ARG A 200 -22.79 11.02 4.04
N ARG A 201 -22.47 12.31 4.17
CA ARG A 201 -21.85 13.12 3.11
C ARG A 201 -20.35 12.87 2.96
N ILE A 202 -19.67 12.45 4.02
CA ILE A 202 -18.20 12.38 4.06
C ILE A 202 -17.62 11.21 3.28
N ARG A 203 -18.34 10.09 3.21
CA ARG A 203 -17.85 8.89 2.51
C ARG A 203 -17.55 9.16 1.02
N ASN A 204 -18.40 9.92 0.34
CA ASN A 204 -18.19 10.24 -1.08
C ASN A 204 -17.02 11.23 -1.27
N ILE A 205 -16.87 12.19 -0.35
CA ILE A 205 -15.76 13.16 -0.37
C ILE A 205 -14.42 12.46 -0.12
N ALA A 206 -14.36 11.54 0.85
CA ALA A 206 -13.15 10.80 1.15
C ALA A 206 -12.69 9.92 -0.03
N HIS A 207 -13.63 9.31 -0.76
CA HIS A 207 -13.33 8.55 -1.98
C HIS A 207 -12.76 9.45 -3.08
N ALA A 208 -13.36 10.62 -3.32
CA ALA A 208 -12.88 11.58 -4.32
C ALA A 208 -11.48 12.10 -3.98
N GLN A 209 -11.21 12.39 -2.71
CA GLN A 209 -9.89 12.83 -2.24
C GLN A 209 -8.82 11.74 -2.42
N PHE A 210 -9.14 10.49 -2.11
CA PHE A 210 -8.22 9.36 -2.31
C PHE A 210 -7.86 9.17 -3.79
N THR A 211 -8.87 9.18 -4.66
CA THR A 211 -8.68 9.00 -6.11
C THR A 211 -7.92 10.18 -6.73
N GLY A 212 -8.19 11.39 -6.27
CA GLY A 212 -7.46 12.60 -6.70
C GLY A 212 -5.99 12.56 -6.30
N GLY A 213 -5.70 12.13 -5.07
CA GLY A 213 -4.31 11.95 -4.61
C GLY A 213 -3.51 10.96 -5.47
N THR A 214 -4.14 9.88 -5.91
CA THR A 214 -3.51 8.92 -6.85
C THR A 214 -3.18 9.57 -8.19
N ARG A 215 -4.09 10.39 -8.75
CA ARG A 215 -3.85 11.12 -10.02
C ARG A 215 -2.69 12.10 -9.96
N ILE A 216 -2.48 12.75 -8.81
CA ILE A 216 -1.30 13.64 -8.61
C ILE A 216 -0.01 12.84 -8.76
N VAL A 217 0.09 11.68 -8.09
CA VAL A 217 1.26 10.80 -8.18
C VAL A 217 1.46 10.27 -9.59
N GLU A 218 0.39 9.85 -10.27
CA GLU A 218 0.41 9.40 -11.67
C GLU A 218 0.95 10.49 -12.61
N THR A 219 0.40 11.72 -12.52
CA THR A 219 0.83 12.84 -13.37
C THR A 219 2.30 13.20 -13.11
N MET A 220 2.74 13.19 -11.86
CA MET A 220 4.13 13.44 -11.50
C MET A 220 5.06 12.36 -12.08
N GLN A 221 4.72 11.10 -11.93
CA GLN A 221 5.52 9.98 -12.44
C GLN A 221 5.57 9.98 -13.98
N GLU A 222 4.43 10.19 -14.66
CA GLU A 222 4.36 10.33 -16.12
C GLU A 222 5.27 11.47 -16.61
N THR A 223 5.21 12.63 -15.93
CA THR A 223 6.04 13.79 -16.27
C THR A 223 7.52 13.52 -16.08
N LEU A 224 7.93 12.85 -14.98
CA LEU A 224 9.32 12.52 -14.71
C LEU A 224 9.87 11.47 -15.69
N GLN A 225 9.09 10.44 -16.01
CA GLN A 225 9.47 9.42 -17.00
C GLN A 225 9.58 10.01 -18.41
N GLY A 226 8.67 10.93 -18.76
CA GLY A 226 8.67 11.65 -20.02
C GLY A 226 9.46 12.95 -20.03
N LEU A 227 10.34 13.22 -19.05
CA LEU A 227 10.99 14.54 -18.87
C LEU A 227 11.77 14.99 -20.12
N ARG A 228 12.44 14.06 -20.81
CA ARG A 228 13.14 14.36 -22.07
C ARG A 228 12.17 14.92 -23.12
N THR A 229 11.01 14.29 -23.27
CA THR A 229 9.95 14.74 -24.20
C THR A 229 9.36 16.07 -23.76
N VAL A 230 9.09 16.24 -22.47
CA VAL A 230 8.59 17.50 -21.92
C VAL A 230 9.57 18.65 -22.25
N LYS A 231 10.87 18.42 -22.08
CA LYS A 231 11.91 19.42 -22.40
C LYS A 231 12.07 19.65 -23.88
N ALA A 232 12.13 18.57 -24.68
CA ALA A 232 12.34 18.67 -26.13
C ALA A 232 11.20 19.40 -26.87
N PHE A 233 9.97 19.26 -26.37
CA PHE A 233 8.77 19.88 -26.95
C PHE A 233 8.25 21.10 -26.18
N THR A 234 8.99 21.58 -25.19
CA THR A 234 8.63 22.75 -24.36
C THR A 234 7.22 22.63 -23.75
N LEU A 235 6.91 21.43 -23.17
CA LEU A 235 5.60 21.11 -22.63
C LEU A 235 5.45 21.44 -21.12
N GLU A 236 6.40 22.19 -20.54
CA GLU A 236 6.41 22.49 -19.11
C GLU A 236 5.12 23.16 -18.64
N ASP A 237 4.61 24.13 -19.40
CA ASP A 237 3.39 24.83 -19.03
C ASP A 237 2.15 23.95 -19.16
N THR A 238 2.12 23.06 -20.15
CA THR A 238 1.05 22.06 -20.29
C THR A 238 1.04 21.09 -19.10
N MET A 239 2.21 20.60 -18.69
CA MET A 239 2.33 19.69 -17.53
C MET A 239 2.01 20.41 -16.22
N ARG A 240 2.44 21.68 -16.06
CA ARG A 240 2.07 22.51 -14.91
C ARG A 240 0.55 22.72 -14.82
N ALA A 241 -0.10 23.02 -15.93
CA ALA A 241 -1.54 23.21 -15.97
C ALA A 241 -2.30 21.92 -15.60
N ARG A 242 -1.86 20.77 -16.15
CA ARG A 242 -2.45 19.45 -15.85
C ARG A 242 -2.24 19.06 -14.36
N PHE A 243 -1.03 19.22 -13.86
CA PHE A 243 -0.72 18.96 -12.45
C PHE A 243 -1.49 19.93 -11.52
N GLY A 244 -1.49 21.23 -11.84
CA GLY A 244 -2.23 22.24 -11.10
C GLY A 244 -3.74 21.98 -11.03
N SER A 245 -4.34 21.51 -12.14
CA SER A 245 -5.75 21.11 -12.17
C SER A 245 -6.04 19.92 -11.23
N ASN A 246 -5.18 18.90 -11.22
CA ASN A 246 -5.32 17.76 -10.31
C ASN A 246 -5.18 18.18 -8.85
N VAL A 247 -4.22 19.06 -8.53
CA VAL A 247 -4.03 19.60 -7.18
C VAL A 247 -5.24 20.44 -6.75
N ALA A 248 -5.76 21.29 -7.62
CA ALA A 248 -6.94 22.12 -7.32
C ALA A 248 -8.20 21.27 -7.08
N GLU A 249 -8.38 20.16 -7.83
CA GLU A 249 -9.48 19.21 -7.59
C GLU A 249 -9.36 18.59 -6.19
N VAL A 250 -8.17 18.13 -5.81
CA VAL A 250 -7.91 17.53 -4.48
C VAL A 250 -8.10 18.56 -3.38
N GLU A 251 -7.60 19.78 -3.56
CA GLU A 251 -7.78 20.89 -2.62
C GLU A 251 -9.27 21.20 -2.42
N HIS A 252 -10.02 21.26 -3.51
CA HIS A 252 -11.47 21.53 -3.45
C HIS A 252 -12.21 20.46 -2.62
N GLU A 253 -11.92 19.17 -2.86
CA GLU A 253 -12.51 18.07 -2.09
C GLU A 253 -12.02 18.05 -0.64
N ALA A 254 -10.75 18.35 -0.39
CA ALA A 254 -10.20 18.49 0.96
C ALA A 254 -10.88 19.65 1.72
N ASN A 255 -11.12 20.79 1.06
CA ASN A 255 -11.82 21.92 1.63
C ASN A 255 -13.30 21.61 1.91
N LYS A 256 -13.98 20.79 1.08
CA LYS A 256 -15.32 20.27 1.37
C LYS A 256 -15.30 19.38 2.63
N TRP A 257 -14.35 18.46 2.69
CA TRP A 257 -14.17 17.59 3.85
C TRP A 257 -13.93 18.40 5.12
N ALA A 258 -12.98 19.35 5.08
CA ALA A 258 -12.63 20.21 6.21
C ALA A 258 -13.85 21.01 6.72
N ARG A 259 -14.66 21.57 5.80
CA ARG A 259 -15.89 22.28 6.17
C ARG A 259 -16.91 21.40 6.90
N VAL A 260 -17.04 20.14 6.51
CA VAL A 260 -17.96 19.20 7.18
C VAL A 260 -17.38 18.69 8.50
N ALA A 261 -16.11 18.26 8.50
CA ALA A 261 -15.45 17.72 9.67
C ALA A 261 -15.33 18.74 10.81
N ASN A 262 -14.97 19.98 10.47
CA ASN A 262 -14.75 21.03 11.47
C ASN A 262 -16.03 21.66 12.03
N ARG A 263 -17.21 21.35 11.49
CA ARG A 263 -18.50 21.77 12.10
C ARG A 263 -18.78 21.05 13.43
N THR A 264 -18.21 19.88 13.64
CA THR A 264 -18.44 19.05 14.85
C THR A 264 -17.94 19.75 16.10
N SER A 265 -16.72 20.33 16.07
CA SER A 265 -16.11 20.95 17.26
C SER A 265 -16.87 22.19 17.74
N PRO A 266 -17.17 23.20 16.89
CA PRO A 266 -17.95 24.36 17.31
C PRO A 266 -19.35 24.00 17.81
N LEU A 267 -20.00 23.01 17.18
CA LEU A 267 -21.32 22.56 17.63
C LEU A 267 -21.24 21.97 19.06
N MET A 268 -20.28 21.09 19.31
CA MET A 268 -20.08 20.51 20.65
C MET A 268 -19.67 21.56 21.67
N GLU A 269 -18.90 22.56 21.27
CA GLU A 269 -18.49 23.66 22.14
C GLU A 269 -19.67 24.57 22.52
N THR A 270 -20.51 24.90 21.54
CA THR A 270 -21.73 25.70 21.80
C THR A 270 -22.67 24.94 22.73
N LEU A 271 -22.93 23.65 22.48
CA LEU A 271 -23.77 22.82 23.33
C LEU A 271 -23.17 22.67 24.74
N GLY A 272 -21.83 22.49 24.81
CA GLY A 272 -21.10 22.49 26.08
C GLY A 272 -21.24 23.81 26.83
N GLY A 273 -21.15 24.95 26.13
CA GLY A 273 -21.37 26.28 26.69
C GLY A 273 -22.76 26.46 27.31
N PHE A 274 -23.82 25.99 26.63
CA PHE A 274 -25.15 25.98 27.22
C PHE A 274 -25.26 25.15 28.50
N ALA A 275 -24.65 23.95 28.50
CA ALA A 275 -24.63 23.09 29.68
C ALA A 275 -23.83 23.70 30.83
N ILE A 276 -22.70 24.37 30.56
CA ILE A 276 -21.91 25.10 31.57
C ILE A 276 -22.72 26.25 32.13
N ALA A 277 -23.38 27.05 31.30
CA ALA A 277 -24.20 28.17 31.78
C ALA A 277 -25.36 27.68 32.69
N ALA A 278 -26.04 26.61 32.29
CA ALA A 278 -27.08 26.00 33.10
C ALA A 278 -26.52 25.45 34.42
N ALA A 279 -25.33 24.81 34.38
CA ALA A 279 -24.65 24.31 35.58
C ALA A 279 -24.26 25.43 36.55
N ILE A 280 -23.78 26.58 36.05
CA ILE A 280 -23.42 27.74 36.87
C ILE A 280 -24.66 28.31 37.56
N VAL A 281 -25.75 28.50 36.83
CA VAL A 281 -27.00 29.05 37.39
C VAL A 281 -27.58 28.11 38.45
N TYR A 282 -27.71 26.82 38.12
CA TYR A 282 -28.27 25.85 39.08
C TYR A 282 -27.33 25.55 40.24
N GLY A 283 -26.01 25.41 39.99
CA GLY A 283 -25.02 25.18 41.05
C GLY A 283 -24.94 26.38 42.02
N GLY A 284 -25.00 27.60 41.48
CA GLY A 284 -25.12 28.81 42.32
C GLY A 284 -26.38 28.80 43.19
N TYR A 285 -27.52 28.40 42.60
CA TYR A 285 -28.77 28.22 43.37
C TYR A 285 -28.62 27.18 44.50
N ARG A 286 -28.00 26.01 44.20
CA ARG A 286 -27.77 24.96 45.21
C ARG A 286 -26.86 25.41 46.36
N VAL A 287 -25.76 26.08 46.05
CA VAL A 287 -24.82 26.58 47.07
C VAL A 287 -25.49 27.65 47.96
N ILE A 288 -26.25 28.58 47.36
CA ILE A 288 -26.84 29.72 48.09
C ILE A 288 -28.11 29.30 48.85
N GLN A 289 -29.00 28.48 48.22
CA GLN A 289 -30.33 28.19 48.79
C GLN A 289 -30.40 26.84 49.51
N LEU A 290 -29.61 25.83 49.06
CA LEU A 290 -29.69 24.46 49.57
C LEU A 290 -28.48 24.05 50.43
N GLY A 291 -27.49 24.95 50.65
CA GLY A 291 -26.36 24.71 51.55
C GLY A 291 -25.36 23.65 51.06
N SER A 292 -25.35 23.31 49.75
CA SER A 292 -24.35 22.41 49.15
C SER A 292 -22.94 23.00 49.26
N THR A 293 -21.93 22.14 49.38
CA THR A 293 -20.55 22.62 49.46
C THR A 293 -20.06 23.17 48.12
N PRO A 294 -19.28 24.26 48.10
CA PRO A 294 -18.68 24.78 46.86
C PRO A 294 -17.83 23.71 46.14
N GLY A 295 -17.17 22.82 46.86
CA GLY A 295 -16.33 21.76 46.30
C GLY A 295 -17.09 20.78 45.43
N GLU A 296 -18.32 20.38 45.78
CA GLU A 296 -19.17 19.50 44.95
C GLU A 296 -19.41 20.14 43.59
N PHE A 297 -19.77 21.42 43.54
CA PHE A 297 -20.01 22.16 42.33
C PHE A 297 -18.75 22.27 41.46
N PHE A 298 -17.61 22.63 42.05
CA PHE A 298 -16.35 22.75 41.28
C PHE A 298 -15.83 21.41 40.77
N SER A 299 -15.99 20.32 41.55
CA SER A 299 -15.66 18.96 41.11
C SER A 299 -16.54 18.54 39.93
N PHE A 300 -17.86 18.79 39.96
CA PHE A 300 -18.76 18.55 38.85
C PHE A 300 -18.34 19.35 37.62
N LEU A 301 -18.08 20.64 37.77
CA LEU A 301 -17.66 21.50 36.64
C LEU A 301 -16.34 21.05 36.03
N ALA A 302 -15.36 20.64 36.84
CA ALA A 302 -14.10 20.10 36.38
C ALA A 302 -14.30 18.78 35.61
N ALA A 303 -15.11 17.86 36.13
CA ALA A 303 -15.43 16.61 35.45
C ALA A 303 -16.13 16.86 34.12
N PHE A 304 -17.07 17.80 34.06
CA PHE A 304 -17.76 18.19 32.82
C PHE A 304 -16.79 18.77 31.77
N LEU A 305 -15.92 19.70 32.17
CA LEU A 305 -14.93 20.31 31.29
C LEU A 305 -13.95 19.27 30.75
N LEU A 306 -13.46 18.36 31.60
CA LEU A 306 -12.56 17.28 31.21
C LEU A 306 -13.26 16.24 30.32
N ALA A 307 -14.58 16.04 30.43
CA ALA A 307 -15.36 15.13 29.62
C ALA A 307 -15.55 15.62 28.15
N ASN A 308 -15.40 16.93 27.90
CA ASN A 308 -15.63 17.53 26.59
C ASN A 308 -14.69 16.95 25.51
N GLU A 309 -13.40 16.79 25.80
CA GLU A 309 -12.44 16.28 24.83
C GLU A 309 -12.66 14.81 24.42
N PRO A 310 -12.82 13.83 25.35
CA PRO A 310 -13.17 12.46 24.97
C PRO A 310 -14.53 12.38 24.28
N ALA A 311 -15.52 13.18 24.66
CA ALA A 311 -16.81 13.23 23.99
C ALA A 311 -16.69 13.71 22.55
N LYS A 312 -15.91 14.77 22.28
CA LYS A 312 -15.61 15.26 20.91
C LYS A 312 -14.92 14.20 20.06
N ARG A 313 -13.92 13.47 20.62
CA ARG A 313 -13.22 12.40 19.89
C ARG A 313 -14.15 11.23 19.56
N LEU A 314 -14.95 10.76 20.49
CA LEU A 314 -15.95 9.72 20.25
C LEU A 314 -17.00 10.16 19.20
N ALA A 315 -17.43 11.41 19.23
CA ALA A 315 -18.34 11.96 18.25
C ALA A 315 -17.75 11.98 16.81
N ARG A 316 -16.45 12.23 16.68
CA ARG A 316 -15.72 12.23 15.41
C ARG A 316 -15.31 10.85 14.94
N LEU A 317 -15.28 9.84 15.81
CA LEU A 317 -14.77 8.50 15.52
C LEU A 317 -15.36 7.89 14.25
N ASN A 318 -16.68 7.93 14.11
CA ASN A 318 -17.37 7.33 12.97
C ASN A 318 -16.96 8.01 11.64
N LEU A 319 -16.70 9.31 11.68
CA LEU A 319 -16.27 10.12 10.56
C LEU A 319 -14.84 9.76 10.13
N GLU A 320 -13.93 9.69 11.08
CA GLU A 320 -12.52 9.36 10.85
C GLU A 320 -12.34 7.90 10.42
N VAL A 321 -13.07 6.97 11.03
CA VAL A 321 -13.08 5.57 10.64
C VAL A 321 -13.58 5.39 9.21
N ASN A 322 -14.72 5.99 8.83
CA ASN A 322 -15.25 5.88 7.48
C ASN A 322 -14.34 6.52 6.42
N SER A 323 -13.65 7.61 6.74
CA SER A 323 -12.67 8.23 5.85
C SER A 323 -11.49 7.28 5.57
N ASN A 324 -10.92 6.69 6.62
CA ASN A 324 -9.78 5.78 6.47
C ASN A 324 -10.17 4.42 5.89
N LEU A 325 -11.41 3.96 6.08
CA LEU A 325 -11.88 2.68 5.50
C LEU A 325 -11.86 2.64 3.98
N VAL A 326 -11.83 3.79 3.30
CA VAL A 326 -11.60 3.85 1.84
C VAL A 326 -10.24 3.26 1.48
N GLY A 327 -9.18 3.66 2.19
CA GLY A 327 -7.84 3.10 2.00
C GLY A 327 -7.75 1.62 2.38
N VAL A 328 -8.41 1.23 3.46
CA VAL A 328 -8.49 -0.18 3.89
C VAL A 328 -9.18 -1.05 2.84
N ARG A 329 -10.26 -0.57 2.25
CA ARG A 329 -10.95 -1.27 1.17
C ARG A 329 -10.02 -1.52 -0.01
N VAL A 330 -9.32 -0.49 -0.47
CA VAL A 330 -8.36 -0.58 -1.58
C VAL A 330 -7.24 -1.59 -1.29
N LEU A 331 -6.75 -1.64 -0.05
CA LEU A 331 -5.76 -2.63 0.39
C LEU A 331 -6.31 -4.05 0.27
N PHE A 332 -7.50 -4.31 0.83
CA PHE A 332 -8.08 -5.65 0.81
C PHE A 332 -8.54 -6.07 -0.58
N GLU A 333 -9.00 -5.18 -1.45
CA GLU A 333 -9.30 -5.50 -2.85
C GLU A 333 -8.10 -6.10 -3.58
N ILE A 334 -6.87 -5.64 -3.27
CA ILE A 334 -5.65 -6.23 -3.83
C ILE A 334 -5.29 -7.55 -3.14
N ILE A 335 -5.31 -7.59 -1.80
CA ILE A 335 -4.93 -8.78 -1.02
C ILE A 335 -5.88 -9.96 -1.33
N ASP A 336 -7.17 -9.68 -1.49
CA ASP A 336 -8.20 -10.71 -1.75
C ASP A 336 -8.33 -11.09 -3.22
N SER A 337 -7.77 -10.28 -4.12
CA SER A 337 -7.85 -10.58 -5.54
C SER A 337 -7.23 -11.94 -5.82
N PRO A 338 -7.85 -12.83 -6.62
CA PRO A 338 -7.34 -14.18 -6.87
C PRO A 338 -5.92 -14.11 -7.42
N ALA A 339 -5.07 -15.07 -7.02
CA ALA A 339 -3.77 -15.24 -7.64
C ALA A 339 -4.00 -15.69 -9.10
N THR A 340 -3.57 -14.87 -10.05
CA THR A 340 -3.68 -15.21 -11.48
C THR A 340 -2.48 -16.00 -11.98
N GLU A 341 -1.40 -16.00 -11.20
CA GLU A 341 -0.26 -16.87 -11.35
C GLU A 341 -0.07 -17.66 -10.04
N PRO A 342 -0.89 -18.71 -9.81
CA PRO A 342 -0.83 -19.49 -8.57
C PRO A 342 0.53 -20.18 -8.44
N ALA A 343 0.94 -20.44 -7.19
CA ALA A 343 2.11 -21.25 -6.92
C ALA A 343 1.96 -22.63 -7.58
N ASP A 344 3.00 -23.06 -8.27
CA ASP A 344 3.03 -24.34 -9.00
C ASP A 344 3.38 -25.54 -8.11
N ASP A 345 3.13 -25.47 -6.82
CA ASP A 345 3.60 -26.43 -5.84
C ASP A 345 3.11 -27.87 -6.07
N ASN A 346 2.02 -28.03 -6.83
CA ASN A 346 1.43 -29.32 -7.16
C ASN A 346 1.72 -29.80 -8.58
N ASN A 347 2.31 -28.96 -9.45
CA ASN A 347 2.61 -29.34 -10.82
C ASN A 347 3.97 -30.06 -10.89
N PRO A 348 4.10 -31.12 -11.70
CA PRO A 348 5.36 -31.83 -11.85
C PRO A 348 6.44 -30.93 -12.45
N PRO A 349 7.71 -31.10 -12.06
CA PRO A 349 8.81 -30.36 -12.66
C PRO A 349 8.98 -30.77 -14.13
N LEU A 350 9.18 -29.79 -15.00
CA LEU A 350 9.53 -30.02 -16.41
C LEU A 350 10.91 -30.64 -16.50
N LYS A 351 11.01 -31.77 -17.21
CA LYS A 351 12.29 -32.45 -17.48
C LYS A 351 12.68 -32.20 -18.93
N VAL A 352 13.72 -31.39 -19.14
CA VAL A 352 14.24 -31.11 -20.48
C VAL A 352 15.40 -32.04 -20.78
N THR A 353 15.30 -32.77 -21.91
CA THR A 353 16.34 -33.70 -22.43
C THR A 353 16.94 -33.18 -23.70
N ASP A 354 16.12 -32.97 -24.71
CA ASP A 354 16.53 -32.51 -26.04
C ASP A 354 16.20 -31.03 -26.28
N ALA A 355 15.33 -30.47 -25.47
CA ALA A 355 14.83 -29.10 -25.57
C ALA A 355 14.03 -28.83 -26.86
N ARG A 356 13.27 -29.83 -27.37
CA ARG A 356 12.37 -29.68 -28.52
C ARG A 356 11.12 -28.93 -28.11
N VAL A 357 10.87 -27.75 -28.71
CA VAL A 357 9.68 -26.94 -28.45
C VAL A 357 8.68 -27.09 -29.59
N GLU A 358 7.43 -27.46 -29.27
CA GLU A 358 6.40 -27.68 -30.28
C GLU A 358 5.11 -26.92 -29.93
N PHE A 359 4.58 -26.18 -30.90
CA PHE A 359 3.28 -25.53 -30.89
C PHE A 359 2.31 -26.34 -31.74
N ARG A 360 1.11 -26.63 -31.20
CA ARG A 360 0.04 -27.34 -31.91
C ARG A 360 -1.26 -26.57 -31.79
N ASP A 361 -1.72 -26.00 -32.91
CA ASP A 361 -3.00 -25.28 -33.03
C ASP A 361 -3.21 -24.20 -31.98
N VAL A 362 -2.15 -23.46 -31.66
CA VAL A 362 -2.16 -22.49 -30.56
C VAL A 362 -2.92 -21.22 -30.93
N ASN A 363 -3.92 -20.91 -30.09
CA ASN A 363 -4.75 -19.72 -30.21
C ASN A 363 -4.52 -18.81 -29.01
N PHE A 364 -4.38 -17.50 -29.27
CA PHE A 364 -4.20 -16.53 -28.18
C PHE A 364 -4.75 -15.14 -28.52
N ALA A 365 -5.34 -14.49 -27.51
CA ALA A 365 -5.81 -13.11 -27.54
C ALA A 365 -5.51 -12.43 -26.20
N TYR A 366 -4.97 -11.21 -26.23
CA TYR A 366 -4.82 -10.39 -25.00
C TYR A 366 -6.16 -9.90 -24.47
N ARG A 367 -7.10 -9.62 -25.39
CA ARG A 367 -8.47 -9.19 -25.07
C ARG A 367 -9.47 -10.08 -25.80
N PRO A 368 -10.60 -10.40 -25.16
CA PRO A 368 -11.66 -11.15 -25.83
C PRO A 368 -12.07 -10.48 -27.15
N GLY A 369 -12.10 -11.24 -28.23
CA GLY A 369 -12.47 -10.76 -29.57
C GLY A 369 -11.33 -10.17 -30.41
N GLU A 370 -10.10 -10.07 -29.88
CA GLU A 370 -8.93 -9.55 -30.60
C GLU A 370 -7.85 -10.66 -30.72
N PRO A 371 -8.04 -11.69 -31.58
CA PRO A 371 -7.10 -12.79 -31.66
C PRO A 371 -5.77 -12.36 -32.29
N VAL A 372 -4.66 -12.70 -31.61
CA VAL A 372 -3.29 -12.43 -32.01
C VAL A 372 -2.66 -13.67 -32.69
N LEU A 373 -2.84 -14.84 -32.08
CA LEU A 373 -2.44 -16.12 -32.70
C LEU A 373 -3.70 -16.90 -33.06
N ARG A 374 -3.69 -17.51 -34.26
CA ARG A 374 -4.82 -18.23 -34.84
C ARG A 374 -4.36 -19.58 -35.36
N GLY A 375 -4.46 -20.64 -34.54
CA GLY A 375 -4.09 -21.99 -34.94
C GLY A 375 -2.61 -22.15 -35.27
N MET A 376 -1.72 -21.47 -34.53
CA MET A 376 -0.28 -21.48 -34.83
C MET A 376 0.33 -22.84 -34.51
N SER A 377 1.03 -23.44 -35.47
CA SER A 377 1.70 -24.72 -35.32
C SER A 377 3.10 -24.68 -35.94
N PHE A 378 4.12 -25.05 -35.18
CA PHE A 378 5.51 -25.19 -35.64
C PHE A 378 6.33 -25.99 -34.61
N VAL A 379 7.54 -26.38 -35.03
CA VAL A 379 8.51 -27.07 -34.18
C VAL A 379 9.82 -26.30 -34.21
N ALA A 380 10.38 -26.02 -33.01
CA ALA A 380 11.77 -25.60 -32.85
C ALA A 380 12.60 -26.84 -32.50
N GLU A 381 13.47 -27.24 -33.43
CA GLU A 381 14.27 -28.44 -33.32
C GLU A 381 15.39 -28.31 -32.29
N PRO A 382 15.75 -29.41 -31.60
CA PRO A 382 16.81 -29.42 -30.60
C PRO A 382 18.13 -28.85 -31.10
N GLY A 383 18.76 -27.98 -30.30
CA GLY A 383 20.08 -27.43 -30.60
C GLY A 383 20.15 -26.52 -31.85
N LYS A 384 19.00 -26.18 -32.43
CA LYS A 384 18.94 -25.32 -33.62
C LYS A 384 18.37 -23.94 -33.31
N VAL A 385 18.68 -23.00 -34.17
CA VAL A 385 18.10 -21.64 -34.16
C VAL A 385 16.86 -21.61 -35.03
N THR A 386 15.72 -21.26 -34.45
CA THR A 386 14.43 -21.07 -35.15
C THR A 386 14.10 -19.59 -35.18
N ALA A 387 14.08 -18.99 -36.38
CA ALA A 387 13.75 -17.58 -36.57
C ALA A 387 12.24 -17.37 -36.75
N LEU A 388 11.65 -16.49 -35.91
CA LEU A 388 10.28 -16.02 -36.05
C LEU A 388 10.31 -14.73 -36.89
N VAL A 389 9.77 -14.77 -38.09
CA VAL A 389 9.73 -13.64 -39.03
C VAL A 389 8.29 -13.26 -39.36
N GLY A 390 8.05 -11.99 -39.64
CA GLY A 390 6.72 -11.49 -40.01
C GLY A 390 6.55 -10.01 -39.71
N ALA A 391 5.41 -9.45 -40.10
CA ALA A 391 5.10 -8.04 -39.87
C ALA A 391 5.12 -7.64 -38.39
N SER A 392 5.37 -6.36 -38.07
CA SER A 392 5.22 -5.83 -36.74
C SER A 392 3.77 -6.03 -36.27
N GLY A 393 3.58 -6.44 -35.02
CA GLY A 393 2.25 -6.78 -34.49
C GLY A 393 1.75 -8.19 -34.85
N GLY A 394 2.51 -9.00 -35.64
CA GLY A 394 2.14 -10.37 -36.02
C GLY A 394 2.22 -11.42 -34.90
N GLY A 395 2.36 -11.03 -33.63
CA GLY A 395 2.34 -11.97 -32.50
C GLY A 395 3.68 -12.65 -32.16
N LYS A 396 4.80 -12.23 -32.79
CA LYS A 396 6.11 -12.86 -32.55
C LYS A 396 6.55 -12.85 -31.09
N SER A 397 6.54 -11.68 -30.43
CA SER A 397 6.86 -11.56 -28.99
C SER A 397 5.85 -12.28 -28.10
N THR A 398 4.60 -12.43 -28.59
CA THR A 398 3.56 -13.23 -27.93
C THR A 398 3.96 -14.70 -27.86
N VAL A 399 4.55 -15.26 -28.91
CA VAL A 399 5.05 -16.65 -28.94
C VAL A 399 6.08 -16.87 -27.84
N LEU A 400 7.09 -15.99 -27.75
CA LEU A 400 8.10 -16.08 -26.66
C LEU A 400 7.47 -15.95 -25.26
N SER A 401 6.51 -15.05 -25.12
CA SER A 401 5.79 -14.84 -23.85
C SER A 401 4.96 -16.06 -23.43
N LEU A 402 4.39 -16.80 -24.36
CA LEU A 402 3.64 -18.04 -24.12
C LEU A 402 4.57 -19.18 -23.69
N ILE A 403 5.79 -19.30 -24.28
CA ILE A 403 6.75 -20.33 -23.90
C ILE A 403 7.15 -20.21 -22.43
N VAL A 404 7.44 -19.00 -21.94
CA VAL A 404 7.77 -18.77 -20.50
C VAL A 404 6.53 -18.62 -19.61
N ARG A 405 5.33 -18.85 -20.18
CA ARG A 405 4.05 -18.74 -19.50
C ARG A 405 3.89 -17.41 -18.75
N LEU A 406 4.21 -16.28 -19.40
CA LEU A 406 3.79 -14.95 -18.95
C LEU A 406 2.30 -14.71 -19.20
N TYR A 407 1.77 -15.43 -20.21
CA TYR A 407 0.35 -15.56 -20.52
C TYR A 407 0.02 -17.02 -20.78
N GLU A 408 -1.25 -17.40 -20.62
CA GLU A 408 -1.74 -18.75 -20.94
C GLU A 408 -2.41 -18.75 -22.31
N ALA A 409 -2.18 -19.78 -23.12
CA ALA A 409 -2.86 -19.94 -24.41
C ALA A 409 -4.37 -20.10 -24.22
N ASN A 410 -5.18 -19.54 -25.13
CA ASN A 410 -6.64 -19.70 -25.10
C ASN A 410 -7.09 -21.04 -25.69
N GLY A 411 -6.24 -21.70 -26.47
CA GLY A 411 -6.49 -23.01 -27.09
C GLY A 411 -5.23 -23.57 -27.73
N GLY A 412 -5.23 -24.84 -28.10
CA GLY A 412 -4.06 -25.56 -28.56
C GLY A 412 -3.15 -25.98 -27.40
N THR A 413 -1.97 -26.53 -27.74
CA THR A 413 -0.99 -26.99 -26.75
C THR A 413 0.43 -26.53 -27.13
N ILE A 414 1.24 -26.24 -26.11
CA ILE A 414 2.68 -25.97 -26.26
C ILE A 414 3.41 -27.01 -25.41
N THR A 415 4.30 -27.77 -26.05
CA THR A 415 5.05 -28.82 -25.39
C THR A 415 6.55 -28.60 -25.48
N ILE A 416 7.27 -29.04 -24.45
CA ILE A 416 8.73 -29.18 -24.46
C ILE A 416 9.05 -30.64 -24.20
N ASP A 417 9.75 -31.27 -25.16
CA ASP A 417 10.03 -32.73 -25.14
C ASP A 417 8.77 -33.56 -24.91
N GLY A 418 7.66 -33.19 -25.57
CA GLY A 418 6.36 -33.85 -25.47
C GLY A 418 5.59 -33.55 -24.16
N GLN A 419 6.16 -32.83 -23.19
CA GLN A 419 5.51 -32.44 -21.95
C GLN A 419 4.77 -31.12 -22.11
N ASP A 420 3.47 -31.11 -21.78
CA ASP A 420 2.66 -29.89 -21.84
C ASP A 420 3.15 -28.88 -20.78
N ILE A 421 3.57 -27.69 -21.24
CA ILE A 421 4.03 -26.64 -20.33
C ILE A 421 2.92 -26.11 -19.41
N ALA A 422 1.64 -26.20 -19.83
CA ALA A 422 0.52 -25.78 -19.01
C ALA A 422 0.32 -26.67 -17.76
N ALA A 423 0.66 -27.96 -17.89
CA ALA A 423 0.61 -28.93 -16.81
C ALA A 423 1.90 -29.04 -16.00
N SER A 424 2.96 -28.33 -16.38
CA SER A 424 4.27 -28.36 -15.72
C SER A 424 4.45 -27.20 -14.75
N SER A 425 5.36 -27.36 -13.78
CA SER A 425 5.75 -26.28 -12.85
C SER A 425 6.37 -25.10 -13.60
N ARG A 426 5.78 -23.89 -13.42
CA ARG A 426 6.33 -22.64 -14.00
C ARG A 426 7.75 -22.36 -13.55
N ARG A 427 8.07 -22.68 -12.30
CA ARG A 427 9.39 -22.48 -11.76
C ARG A 427 10.42 -23.34 -12.51
N SER A 428 10.14 -24.63 -12.70
CA SER A 428 11.03 -25.52 -13.45
C SER A 428 11.12 -25.12 -14.93
N LEU A 429 10.01 -24.76 -15.58
CA LEU A 429 9.99 -24.24 -16.95
C LEU A 429 10.88 -23.01 -17.10
N ARG A 430 10.71 -22.02 -16.23
CA ARG A 430 11.49 -20.78 -16.25
C ARG A 430 12.96 -20.99 -15.87
N GLN A 431 13.28 -22.02 -15.13
CA GLN A 431 14.69 -22.42 -14.90
C GLN A 431 15.36 -22.96 -16.14
N GLN A 432 14.61 -23.67 -17.00
CA GLN A 432 15.09 -24.27 -18.25
C GLN A 432 15.07 -23.30 -19.45
N THR A 433 14.61 -22.07 -19.26
CA THR A 433 14.54 -21.06 -20.33
C THR A 433 15.32 -19.81 -19.96
N ALA A 434 16.11 -19.24 -20.87
CA ALA A 434 16.70 -17.91 -20.72
C ALA A 434 16.09 -16.96 -21.74
N TYR A 435 15.77 -15.74 -21.30
CA TYR A 435 15.12 -14.71 -22.12
C TYR A 435 15.97 -13.45 -22.18
N VAL A 436 16.22 -12.96 -23.39
CA VAL A 436 16.86 -11.67 -23.67
C VAL A 436 15.89 -10.85 -24.49
N GLY A 437 15.33 -9.81 -23.89
CA GLY A 437 14.33 -8.95 -24.50
C GLY A 437 14.93 -7.81 -25.32
N GLN A 438 14.06 -7.16 -26.10
CA GLN A 438 14.37 -5.95 -26.86
C GLN A 438 14.75 -4.80 -25.92
N ASP A 439 13.92 -4.56 -24.90
CA ASP A 439 14.19 -3.57 -23.86
C ASP A 439 14.87 -4.24 -22.66
N VAL A 440 16.17 -3.99 -22.50
CA VAL A 440 16.93 -4.55 -21.40
C VAL A 440 16.65 -3.79 -20.13
N PHE A 441 16.08 -4.49 -19.15
CA PHE A 441 15.89 -3.99 -17.80
C PHE A 441 17.04 -4.43 -16.88
N LEU A 442 17.72 -3.45 -16.27
CA LEU A 442 18.69 -3.70 -15.22
C LEU A 442 18.14 -3.17 -13.90
N PHE A 443 18.23 -4.01 -12.87
CA PHE A 443 17.87 -3.62 -11.51
C PHE A 443 18.89 -2.65 -10.93
N ARG A 444 18.43 -1.74 -10.11
CA ARG A 444 19.32 -0.87 -9.34
C ARG A 444 20.25 -1.72 -8.47
N GLY A 445 21.55 -1.49 -8.60
CA GLY A 445 22.61 -2.29 -7.98
C GLY A 445 23.87 -2.24 -8.84
N THR A 446 24.75 -3.19 -8.67
CA THR A 446 26.00 -3.30 -9.40
C THR A 446 25.87 -4.13 -10.69
N ILE A 447 26.85 -4.06 -11.58
CA ILE A 447 26.94 -4.93 -12.77
C ILE A 447 27.02 -6.40 -12.32
N ARG A 448 27.82 -6.72 -11.30
CA ARG A 448 27.96 -8.04 -10.68
C ARG A 448 26.60 -8.62 -10.29
N GLU A 449 25.82 -7.86 -9.50
CA GLU A 449 24.48 -8.29 -9.06
C GLU A 449 23.56 -8.56 -10.24
N ASN A 450 23.58 -7.69 -11.25
CA ASN A 450 22.73 -7.81 -12.43
C ASN A 450 23.06 -9.06 -13.27
N ILE A 451 24.32 -9.45 -13.39
CA ILE A 451 24.71 -10.72 -14.04
C ILE A 451 24.30 -11.89 -13.15
N GLY A 452 24.57 -11.81 -11.83
CA GLY A 452 24.29 -12.85 -10.84
C GLY A 452 22.80 -13.21 -10.71
N TYR A 453 21.87 -12.32 -11.09
CA TYR A 453 20.43 -12.63 -11.11
C TYR A 453 20.08 -13.80 -12.05
N GLY A 454 20.91 -14.13 -13.05
CA GLY A 454 20.73 -15.32 -13.88
C GLY A 454 20.87 -16.62 -13.07
N ARG A 455 21.78 -16.66 -12.12
CA ARG A 455 22.03 -17.77 -11.18
C ARG A 455 22.51 -17.22 -9.83
N PRO A 456 21.62 -16.99 -8.85
CA PRO A 456 21.95 -16.32 -7.57
C PRO A 456 23.05 -16.99 -6.74
N ALA A 457 23.27 -18.28 -6.93
CA ALA A 457 24.32 -19.04 -6.26
C ALA A 457 25.66 -19.08 -7.04
N ALA A 458 25.81 -18.32 -8.13
CA ALA A 458 27.01 -18.31 -8.95
C ALA A 458 28.19 -17.69 -8.19
N SER A 459 29.35 -18.31 -8.33
CA SER A 459 30.62 -17.79 -7.82
C SER A 459 31.09 -16.58 -8.64
N GLU A 460 32.02 -15.81 -8.08
CA GLU A 460 32.61 -14.68 -8.80
C GLU A 460 33.30 -15.10 -10.09
N GLY A 461 33.99 -16.24 -10.09
CA GLY A 461 34.64 -16.77 -11.29
C GLY A 461 33.64 -17.09 -12.40
N GLU A 462 32.46 -17.60 -12.07
CA GLU A 462 31.40 -17.88 -13.03
C GLU A 462 30.78 -16.58 -13.59
N ILE A 463 30.62 -15.55 -12.74
CA ILE A 463 30.16 -14.22 -13.18
C ILE A 463 31.14 -13.61 -14.19
N VAL A 464 32.45 -13.68 -13.89
CA VAL A 464 33.51 -13.17 -14.78
C VAL A 464 33.55 -13.98 -16.07
N ALA A 465 33.42 -15.30 -16.00
CA ALA A 465 33.40 -16.17 -17.19
C ALA A 465 32.20 -15.84 -18.10
N ALA A 466 31.00 -15.67 -17.54
CA ALA A 466 29.82 -15.28 -18.29
C ALA A 466 29.96 -13.87 -18.91
N ALA A 467 30.57 -12.93 -18.19
CA ALA A 467 30.85 -11.59 -18.71
C ALA A 467 31.86 -11.60 -19.86
N LYS A 468 32.89 -12.46 -19.81
CA LYS A 468 33.85 -12.65 -20.90
C LYS A 468 33.18 -13.25 -22.12
N ALA A 469 32.38 -14.30 -21.94
CA ALA A 469 31.61 -14.94 -23.01
C ALA A 469 30.57 -13.98 -23.66
N ALA A 470 30.09 -12.99 -22.91
CA ALA A 470 29.22 -11.93 -23.43
C ALA A 470 29.97 -10.70 -23.96
N HIS A 471 31.29 -10.75 -24.13
CA HIS A 471 32.13 -9.61 -24.49
C HIS A 471 31.90 -8.36 -23.60
N ALA A 472 31.54 -8.59 -22.33
CA ALA A 472 31.25 -7.53 -21.38
C ALA A 472 32.43 -7.20 -20.46
N HIS A 473 33.38 -8.13 -20.27
CA HIS A 473 34.46 -8.02 -19.31
C HIS A 473 35.32 -6.76 -19.49
N ASP A 474 35.72 -6.47 -20.70
CA ASP A 474 36.68 -5.40 -20.99
C ASP A 474 36.08 -4.02 -20.67
N PHE A 475 34.83 -3.76 -21.11
CA PHE A 475 34.20 -2.49 -20.75
C PHE A 475 33.86 -2.39 -19.25
N ILE A 476 33.57 -3.53 -18.59
CA ILE A 476 33.34 -3.54 -17.15
C ILE A 476 34.61 -3.16 -16.40
N MET A 477 35.75 -3.72 -16.80
CA MET A 477 37.04 -3.42 -16.19
C MET A 477 37.55 -2.01 -16.50
N ALA A 478 37.05 -1.36 -17.53
CA ALA A 478 37.34 0.04 -17.85
C ALA A 478 36.64 1.02 -16.88
N PHE A 479 35.63 0.59 -16.13
CA PHE A 479 35.05 1.43 -15.08
C PHE A 479 35.93 1.45 -13.83
N PRO A 480 35.98 2.57 -13.08
CA PRO A 480 36.81 2.68 -11.87
C PRO A 480 36.53 1.60 -10.81
N GLN A 481 35.28 1.12 -10.74
CA GLN A 481 34.84 0.13 -9.75
C GLN A 481 34.65 -1.27 -10.37
N GLY A 482 35.00 -1.46 -11.65
CA GLY A 482 34.87 -2.75 -12.32
C GLY A 482 33.46 -3.34 -12.20
N TYR A 483 33.36 -4.59 -11.75
CA TYR A 483 32.09 -5.27 -11.55
C TYR A 483 31.17 -4.65 -10.49
N ASP A 484 31.74 -3.87 -9.56
CA ASP A 484 30.97 -3.20 -8.49
C ASP A 484 30.45 -1.81 -8.92
N THR A 485 30.62 -1.47 -10.21
CA THR A 485 30.06 -0.24 -10.80
C THR A 485 28.53 -0.26 -10.70
N PRO A 486 27.89 0.76 -10.09
CA PRO A 486 26.44 0.90 -10.05
C PRO A 486 25.88 1.17 -11.45
N VAL A 487 24.80 0.47 -11.84
CA VAL A 487 24.19 0.64 -13.15
C VAL A 487 23.18 1.82 -13.22
N GLY A 488 22.84 2.41 -12.07
CA GLY A 488 21.81 3.45 -11.99
C GLY A 488 20.39 2.91 -12.09
N GLU A 489 19.42 3.81 -12.20
CA GLU A 489 18.02 3.45 -12.42
C GLU A 489 17.85 2.96 -13.86
N HIS A 490 17.25 1.77 -14.04
CA HIS A 490 17.06 1.11 -15.35
C HIS A 490 18.34 0.96 -16.19
N GLY A 491 19.53 1.04 -15.58
CA GLY A 491 20.80 0.92 -16.30
C GLY A 491 21.20 2.15 -17.11
N LEU A 492 20.69 3.34 -16.77
CA LEU A 492 20.93 4.59 -17.50
C LEU A 492 22.41 5.03 -17.56
N GLN A 493 23.26 4.47 -16.68
CA GLN A 493 24.70 4.76 -16.70
C GLN A 493 25.49 3.95 -17.73
N LEU A 494 24.83 2.96 -18.40
CA LEU A 494 25.42 2.12 -19.43
C LEU A 494 24.87 2.49 -20.82
N SER A 495 25.70 2.31 -21.86
CA SER A 495 25.22 2.42 -23.25
C SER A 495 24.22 1.30 -23.58
N GLY A 496 23.47 1.44 -24.68
CA GLY A 496 22.54 0.41 -25.15
C GLY A 496 23.22 -0.96 -25.33
N GLY A 497 24.35 -0.97 -26.02
CA GLY A 497 25.14 -2.19 -26.25
C GLY A 497 25.76 -2.77 -24.97
N GLN A 498 26.18 -1.94 -24.02
CA GLN A 498 26.66 -2.38 -22.71
C GLN A 498 25.53 -3.05 -21.90
N ARG A 499 24.33 -2.44 -21.85
CA ARG A 499 23.16 -3.06 -21.19
C ARG A 499 22.83 -4.40 -21.81
N GLN A 500 22.84 -4.49 -23.15
CA GLN A 500 22.54 -5.73 -23.86
C GLN A 500 23.53 -6.83 -23.54
N ARG A 501 24.85 -6.53 -23.52
CA ARG A 501 25.90 -7.51 -23.15
C ARG A 501 25.78 -7.97 -21.70
N VAL A 502 25.38 -7.09 -20.77
CA VAL A 502 25.07 -7.49 -19.38
C VAL A 502 23.85 -8.43 -19.32
N ALA A 503 22.81 -8.19 -20.14
CA ALA A 503 21.66 -9.08 -20.22
C ALA A 503 22.00 -10.43 -20.83
N ILE A 504 22.88 -10.46 -21.85
CA ILE A 504 23.39 -11.70 -22.44
C ILE A 504 24.24 -12.46 -21.41
N ALA A 505 25.14 -11.79 -20.65
CA ALA A 505 25.88 -12.41 -19.56
C ALA A 505 24.95 -13.04 -18.51
N ARG A 506 23.84 -12.35 -18.17
CA ARG A 506 22.77 -12.88 -17.29
C ARG A 506 22.12 -14.15 -17.87
N ALA A 507 21.94 -14.21 -19.19
CA ALA A 507 21.39 -15.39 -19.85
C ALA A 507 22.41 -16.53 -19.91
N LEU A 508 23.69 -16.24 -20.18
CA LEU A 508 24.79 -17.20 -20.21
C LEU A 508 25.02 -17.89 -18.86
N ILE A 509 25.08 -17.11 -17.77
CA ILE A 509 25.31 -17.66 -16.41
C ILE A 509 24.15 -18.55 -15.94
N LYS A 510 22.95 -18.35 -16.49
CA LYS A 510 21.78 -19.18 -16.23
C LYS A 510 21.93 -20.59 -16.77
N ASP A 511 22.65 -20.74 -17.88
CA ASP A 511 22.95 -22.00 -18.57
C ASP A 511 21.72 -22.84 -18.90
N ALA A 512 20.69 -22.18 -19.44
CA ALA A 512 19.43 -22.81 -19.81
C ALA A 512 19.50 -23.47 -21.19
N PRO A 513 18.87 -24.66 -21.40
CA PRO A 513 18.86 -25.36 -22.69
C PRO A 513 18.01 -24.67 -23.76
N ILE A 514 17.07 -23.80 -23.36
CA ILE A 514 16.20 -23.07 -24.28
C ILE A 514 16.47 -21.57 -24.16
N ILE A 515 16.79 -20.93 -25.30
CA ILE A 515 17.08 -19.50 -25.39
C ILE A 515 15.97 -18.80 -26.18
N LEU A 516 15.50 -17.70 -25.65
CA LEU A 516 14.47 -16.84 -26.25
C LEU A 516 15.05 -15.45 -26.46
N LEU A 517 15.18 -15.02 -27.74
CA LEU A 517 15.75 -13.73 -28.12
C LEU A 517 14.68 -12.87 -28.80
N ASP A 518 14.38 -11.72 -28.22
CA ASP A 518 13.43 -10.74 -28.76
C ASP A 518 14.22 -9.51 -29.25
N GLU A 519 14.49 -9.43 -30.55
CA GLU A 519 15.16 -8.31 -31.24
C GLU A 519 16.45 -7.79 -30.56
N ALA A 520 17.29 -8.71 -30.09
CA ALA A 520 18.42 -8.39 -29.21
C ALA A 520 19.52 -7.48 -29.80
N THR A 521 19.45 -7.12 -31.10
CA THR A 521 20.41 -6.23 -31.78
C THR A 521 19.80 -4.92 -32.25
N ALA A 522 18.55 -4.62 -31.92
CA ALA A 522 17.87 -3.41 -32.37
C ALA A 522 18.49 -2.15 -31.74
N SER A 523 18.70 -1.11 -32.56
CA SER A 523 19.10 0.24 -32.09
C SER A 523 20.53 0.36 -31.53
N LEU A 524 21.47 -0.48 -31.96
CA LEU A 524 22.88 -0.43 -31.55
C LEU A 524 23.74 0.29 -32.63
N ASP A 525 24.84 0.89 -32.19
CA ASP A 525 25.90 1.35 -33.05
C ASP A 525 26.70 0.15 -33.63
N SER A 526 27.39 0.32 -34.78
CA SER A 526 28.01 -0.77 -35.51
C SER A 526 29.06 -1.57 -34.73
N GLU A 527 29.85 -0.91 -33.87
CA GLU A 527 30.86 -1.57 -33.04
C GLU A 527 30.21 -2.39 -31.91
N SER A 528 29.22 -1.81 -31.24
CA SER A 528 28.46 -2.53 -30.21
C SER A 528 27.63 -3.68 -30.79
N GLU A 529 27.11 -3.53 -32.02
CA GLU A 529 26.34 -4.56 -32.72
C GLU A 529 27.21 -5.81 -32.98
N HIS A 530 28.46 -5.65 -33.44
CA HIS A 530 29.37 -6.77 -33.65
C HIS A 530 29.61 -7.60 -32.38
N HIS A 531 29.98 -6.94 -31.26
CA HIS A 531 30.19 -7.63 -30.00
C HIS A 531 28.93 -8.27 -29.43
N VAL A 532 27.75 -7.67 -29.66
CA VAL A 532 26.47 -8.26 -29.25
C VAL A 532 26.15 -9.49 -30.11
N GLN A 533 26.43 -9.46 -31.42
CA GLN A 533 26.25 -10.61 -32.30
C GLN A 533 27.15 -11.78 -31.91
N GLU A 534 28.45 -11.54 -31.61
CA GLU A 534 29.38 -12.57 -31.12
C GLU A 534 28.86 -13.18 -29.80
N ALA A 535 28.40 -12.33 -28.86
CA ALA A 535 27.85 -12.79 -27.60
C ALA A 535 26.57 -13.62 -27.77
N ILE A 536 25.69 -13.26 -28.74
CA ILE A 536 24.50 -14.03 -29.08
C ILE A 536 24.90 -15.37 -29.71
N ALA A 537 25.87 -15.39 -30.63
CA ALA A 537 26.35 -16.63 -31.25
C ALA A 537 26.87 -17.61 -30.19
N GLU A 538 27.65 -17.13 -29.21
CA GLU A 538 28.11 -17.95 -28.09
C GLU A 538 26.93 -18.41 -27.18
N LEU A 539 25.94 -17.55 -26.93
CA LEU A 539 24.74 -17.90 -26.17
C LEU A 539 23.92 -19.00 -26.83
N CYS A 540 23.79 -18.99 -28.17
CA CYS A 540 22.99 -19.94 -28.94
C CYS A 540 23.67 -21.30 -29.13
N LYS A 541 24.97 -21.39 -28.93
CA LYS A 541 25.77 -22.57 -29.26
C LYS A 541 25.32 -23.82 -28.49
N GLY A 542 24.88 -24.85 -29.23
CA GLY A 542 24.40 -26.11 -28.67
C GLY A 542 23.06 -26.03 -27.94
N ARG A 543 22.32 -24.91 -28.01
CA ARG A 543 21.04 -24.70 -27.34
C ARG A 543 19.90 -24.49 -28.33
N THR A 544 18.72 -24.93 -27.97
CA THR A 544 17.50 -24.65 -28.75
C THR A 544 17.13 -23.18 -28.62
N THR A 545 17.23 -22.44 -29.74
CA THR A 545 17.04 -20.99 -29.71
C THR A 545 15.83 -20.57 -30.56
N LEU A 546 14.95 -19.76 -30.01
CA LEU A 546 13.92 -19.04 -30.75
C LEU A 546 14.30 -17.56 -30.80
N VAL A 547 14.45 -17.02 -32.00
CA VAL A 547 14.83 -15.62 -32.21
C VAL A 547 13.79 -14.87 -33.03
N ILE A 548 13.42 -13.67 -32.58
CA ILE A 548 12.65 -12.74 -33.41
C ILE A 548 13.62 -11.90 -34.20
N ALA A 549 13.60 -12.06 -35.53
CA ALA A 549 14.45 -11.33 -36.45
C ALA A 549 13.65 -10.23 -37.17
N HIS A 550 14.11 -8.99 -37.06
CA HIS A 550 13.54 -7.83 -37.77
C HIS A 550 14.30 -7.54 -39.09
N ARG A 551 15.56 -7.97 -39.22
CA ARG A 551 16.39 -7.79 -40.39
C ARG A 551 16.82 -9.16 -40.91
N LEU A 552 16.42 -9.50 -42.13
CA LEU A 552 16.84 -10.70 -42.87
C LEU A 552 18.36 -10.72 -43.20
N SER A 553 19.08 -9.62 -42.96
CA SER A 553 20.50 -9.45 -43.24
C SER A 553 21.45 -9.90 -42.10
N ALA A 554 20.94 -10.30 -40.94
CA ALA A 554 21.77 -10.93 -39.94
C ALA A 554 21.94 -12.41 -40.27
N GLY A 555 22.87 -12.72 -41.21
CA GLY A 555 23.29 -14.08 -41.46
C GLY A 555 23.81 -14.73 -40.18
N LEU A 556 23.07 -15.68 -39.66
CA LEU A 556 23.49 -16.67 -38.69
C LEU A 556 24.07 -17.86 -39.44
#